data_44321420b8bbf9056039b398d6f39485
#
_entry.id   44321420b8bbf9056039b398d6f39485
#
_cell.length_a   1.000
_cell.length_b   1.000
_cell.length_c   1.000
_cell.angle_alpha   90.00
_cell.angle_beta   90.00
_cell.angle_gamma   90.00
#
_symmetry.space_group_name_H-M   'P 1'
#
loop_
_entity.id
_entity.type
_entity.pdbx_description
1 polymer ?
#
loop_
_entity_poly.entity_id
_entity_poly.type
_entity_poly.pdbx_seq_one_letter_code
_entity_poly.pdbx_strand_id
1 'polypeptide(L)'
;MLTLSTALHADDSIPANNNNSPFSISLELTTKYMWRAIEYGDAPTSFAIINYEHKGFSAYAEGVYAFNGSHSEVDLGVAYNYKWLTVGVNDYYYPSSVGEKDHYFKLSSRKTGHYLEGAITIAPEKIPLWLTLSTYFWGADKKPANDKNAYSSYAEIGYSYSFNDYNVASLAVGAALNKSFYTDYEHGFNVVNIMAKYATSFKFGKFRLPVSASYILNPYRNKSYVTLSIYFNSK
;
A
#
# COMPACT_ATOMS: atom_id res chain seq x y z
N MET A 1 -4.77 -13.03 -7.22
CA MET A 1 -5.89 -12.19 -6.77
C MET A 1 -5.26 -10.95 -6.12
N LEU A 2 -5.32 -9.80 -6.77
CA LEU A 2 -4.69 -8.56 -6.28
C LEU A 2 -5.64 -7.93 -5.27
N THR A 3 -5.26 -7.95 -4.00
CA THR A 3 -5.94 -7.15 -2.98
C THR A 3 -5.52 -5.70 -3.15
N LEU A 4 -6.47 -4.77 -3.08
CA LEU A 4 -6.22 -3.31 -3.14
C LEU A 4 -5.58 -2.77 -1.87
N SER A 5 -5.18 -3.64 -0.94
CA SER A 5 -4.44 -3.19 0.23
C SER A 5 -3.09 -2.65 -0.21
N THR A 6 -2.95 -1.36 -0.14
CA THR A 6 -1.71 -0.61 -0.30
C THR A 6 -0.93 -0.94 -1.57
N ALA A 7 -0.79 0.03 -2.45
CA ALA A 7 0.12 -0.06 -3.59
C ALA A 7 1.43 -0.72 -3.14
N LEU A 8 1.76 -1.87 -3.75
CA LEU A 8 3.05 -2.57 -3.61
C LEU A 8 3.15 -3.76 -2.64
N HIS A 9 2.09 -4.25 -2.06
CA HIS A 9 2.11 -5.67 -1.75
C HIS A 9 1.73 -6.40 -3.04
N ALA A 10 2.71 -6.62 -3.92
CA ALA A 10 2.60 -7.68 -4.92
C ALA A 10 2.08 -8.89 -4.16
N ASP A 11 1.03 -9.51 -4.65
CA ASP A 11 0.41 -10.67 -4.02
C ASP A 11 1.48 -11.71 -3.67
N ASP A 12 2.11 -11.57 -2.50
CA ASP A 12 3.03 -12.53 -1.90
C ASP A 12 2.20 -13.70 -1.36
N SER A 13 1.05 -13.98 -2.00
CA SER A 13 0.18 -15.07 -1.64
C SER A 13 0.94 -16.38 -1.73
N ILE A 14 1.51 -16.73 -0.60
CA ILE A 14 1.83 -18.12 -0.32
C ILE A 14 0.53 -18.90 -0.45
N PRO A 15 0.55 -20.10 -1.08
CA PRO A 15 -0.68 -20.85 -1.34
C PRO A 15 -1.51 -20.92 -0.07
N ALA A 16 -2.71 -20.34 -0.15
CA ALA A 16 -3.65 -20.28 0.94
C ALA A 16 -3.93 -21.70 1.47
N ASN A 17 -3.82 -21.86 2.75
CA ASN A 17 -4.35 -23.03 3.43
C ASN A 17 -5.87 -23.06 3.14
N ASN A 18 -6.42 -24.23 2.73
CA ASN A 18 -7.81 -24.42 2.27
C ASN A 18 -8.89 -24.15 3.35
N ASN A 19 -8.81 -23.05 4.04
CA ASN A 19 -9.88 -22.59 4.91
C ASN A 19 -10.93 -21.86 4.06
N ASN A 20 -12.14 -22.38 4.00
CA ASN A 20 -13.30 -21.80 3.31
C ASN A 20 -13.79 -20.46 3.95
N SER A 21 -13.06 -19.89 4.90
CA SER A 21 -13.43 -18.63 5.54
C SER A 21 -13.21 -17.47 4.59
N PRO A 22 -14.17 -16.54 4.42
CA PRO A 22 -13.97 -15.32 3.69
C PRO A 22 -13.06 -14.33 4.44
N PHE A 23 -12.78 -14.56 5.73
CA PHE A 23 -11.90 -13.72 6.54
C PHE A 23 -10.48 -14.27 6.60
N SER A 24 -9.53 -13.34 6.62
CA SER A 24 -8.12 -13.64 6.93
C SER A 24 -7.53 -12.54 7.80
N ILE A 25 -6.50 -12.92 8.55
CA ILE A 25 -5.69 -11.99 9.36
C ILE A 25 -4.26 -12.14 8.89
N SER A 26 -3.56 -11.02 8.71
CA SER A 26 -2.14 -10.99 8.42
C SER A 26 -1.41 -9.99 9.29
N LEU A 27 -0.14 -10.28 9.53
CA LEU A 27 0.79 -9.38 10.18
C LEU A 27 2.05 -9.31 9.33
N GLU A 28 2.44 -8.09 8.93
CA GLU A 28 3.74 -7.82 8.34
C GLU A 28 4.60 -7.08 9.36
N LEU A 29 5.88 -7.45 9.44
CA LEU A 29 6.91 -6.71 10.14
C LEU A 29 7.96 -6.30 9.12
N THR A 30 8.19 -5.01 8.96
CA THR A 30 9.16 -4.46 8.03
C THR A 30 10.22 -3.62 8.75
N THR A 31 11.42 -3.57 8.18
CA THR A 31 12.51 -2.74 8.71
C THR A 31 12.23 -1.24 8.57
N LYS A 32 11.36 -0.86 7.63
CA LYS A 32 10.98 0.54 7.39
C LYS A 32 9.68 0.61 6.60
N TYR A 33 8.79 1.51 6.98
CA TYR A 33 7.57 1.76 6.21
C TYR A 33 7.88 2.66 5.01
N MET A 34 7.71 2.09 3.83
CA MET A 34 7.84 2.80 2.55
C MET A 34 6.54 2.70 1.77
N TRP A 35 5.95 3.81 1.43
CA TRP A 35 4.75 3.86 0.61
C TRP A 35 4.97 4.78 -0.60
N ARG A 36 4.93 4.20 -1.82
CA ARG A 36 5.20 4.92 -3.09
C ARG A 36 6.54 5.68 -3.05
N ALA A 37 7.57 5.05 -2.50
CA ALA A 37 8.91 5.59 -2.23
C ALA A 37 8.94 6.84 -1.32
N ILE A 38 7.91 7.05 -0.51
CA ILE A 38 7.88 8.00 0.60
C ILE A 38 8.07 7.22 1.89
N GLU A 39 8.96 7.69 2.73
CA GLU A 39 9.23 7.11 4.05
C GLU A 39 8.22 7.62 5.08
N TYR A 40 7.53 6.69 5.75
CA TYR A 40 6.63 6.95 6.86
C TYR A 40 7.17 6.33 8.14
N GLY A 41 7.56 7.20 9.08
CA GLY A 41 8.26 6.75 10.28
C GLY A 41 9.71 6.35 10.01
N ASP A 42 10.55 6.40 11.03
CA ASP A 42 12.00 6.17 10.96
C ASP A 42 12.44 4.89 11.70
N ALA A 43 11.52 3.97 11.93
CA ALA A 43 11.72 2.75 12.68
C ALA A 43 11.09 1.53 11.99
N PRO A 44 11.45 0.31 12.43
CA PRO A 44 10.71 -0.89 12.08
C PRO A 44 9.22 -0.72 12.39
N THR A 45 8.38 -1.24 11.49
CA THR A 45 6.94 -1.00 11.51
C THR A 45 6.19 -2.32 11.37
N SER A 46 5.05 -2.43 12.06
CA SER A 46 4.09 -3.52 11.92
C SER A 46 2.85 -3.06 11.17
N PHE A 47 2.30 -3.97 10.36
CA PHE A 47 1.00 -3.85 9.68
C PHE A 47 0.14 -5.01 10.14
N ALA A 48 -0.96 -4.73 10.82
CA ALA A 48 -1.93 -5.72 11.26
C ALA A 48 -3.20 -5.56 10.44
N ILE A 49 -3.56 -6.59 9.66
CA ILE A 49 -4.62 -6.48 8.67
C ILE A 49 -5.68 -7.55 8.92
N ILE A 50 -6.95 -7.14 8.87
CA ILE A 50 -8.11 -8.02 8.80
C ILE A 50 -8.71 -7.85 7.41
N ASN A 51 -8.80 -8.94 6.65
CA ASN A 51 -9.40 -8.95 5.31
C ASN A 51 -10.68 -9.75 5.28
N TYR A 52 -11.60 -9.31 4.45
CA TYR A 52 -12.78 -10.03 4.02
C TYR A 52 -12.80 -10.11 2.50
N GLU A 53 -13.00 -11.32 1.95
CA GLU A 53 -13.09 -11.53 0.50
C GLU A 53 -14.23 -12.49 0.17
N HIS A 54 -15.15 -12.06 -0.70
CA HIS A 54 -16.23 -12.89 -1.18
C HIS A 54 -16.71 -12.47 -2.57
N LYS A 55 -16.66 -13.40 -3.55
CA LYS A 55 -17.21 -13.21 -4.91
C LYS A 55 -16.77 -11.92 -5.61
N GLY A 56 -15.48 -11.59 -5.51
CA GLY A 56 -14.89 -10.39 -6.11
C GLY A 56 -14.98 -9.14 -5.24
N PHE A 57 -15.84 -9.12 -4.23
CA PHE A 57 -15.84 -8.06 -3.23
C PHE A 57 -14.74 -8.30 -2.20
N SER A 58 -14.02 -7.25 -1.84
CA SER A 58 -13.05 -7.25 -0.74
C SER A 58 -13.24 -6.03 0.15
N ALA A 59 -12.94 -6.22 1.43
CA ALA A 59 -12.85 -5.13 2.41
C ALA A 59 -11.69 -5.42 3.36
N TYR A 60 -11.01 -4.38 3.83
CA TYR A 60 -9.96 -4.54 4.84
C TYR A 60 -10.00 -3.45 5.89
N ALA A 61 -9.45 -3.78 7.04
CA ALA A 61 -9.05 -2.83 8.08
C ALA A 61 -7.59 -3.11 8.43
N GLU A 62 -6.76 -2.07 8.41
CA GLU A 62 -5.34 -2.14 8.67
C GLU A 62 -4.96 -1.17 9.78
N GLY A 63 -4.09 -1.61 10.68
CA GLY A 63 -3.42 -0.78 11.67
C GLY A 63 -1.92 -0.80 11.40
N VAL A 64 -1.31 0.38 11.25
CA VAL A 64 0.13 0.55 11.02
C VAL A 64 0.75 1.17 12.26
N TYR A 65 1.90 0.62 12.70
CA TYR A 65 2.55 1.08 13.91
C TYR A 65 4.08 1.01 13.79
N ALA A 66 4.73 2.17 13.80
CA ALA A 66 6.19 2.25 13.94
C ALA A 66 6.59 2.01 15.40
N PHE A 67 7.56 1.12 15.67
CA PHE A 67 7.88 0.64 17.02
C PHE A 67 8.42 1.72 17.95
N ASN A 68 8.93 2.81 17.41
CA ASN A 68 9.35 3.97 18.20
C ASN A 68 8.25 5.03 18.39
N GLY A 69 7.03 4.79 17.89
CA GLY A 69 5.91 5.73 17.96
C GLY A 69 5.99 6.91 16.98
N SER A 70 6.95 6.91 16.05
CA SER A 70 7.12 8.02 15.07
C SER A 70 5.99 8.06 14.02
N HIS A 71 5.26 6.96 13.84
CA HIS A 71 4.13 6.87 12.92
C HIS A 71 3.07 5.89 13.41
N SER A 72 1.82 6.26 13.21
CA SER A 72 0.67 5.36 13.33
C SER A 72 -0.38 5.71 12.28
N GLU A 73 -1.12 4.69 11.82
CA GLU A 73 -2.11 4.83 10.76
C GLU A 73 -3.22 3.80 10.96
N VAL A 74 -4.44 4.17 10.58
CA VAL A 74 -5.58 3.26 10.52
C VAL A 74 -6.21 3.40 9.15
N ASP A 75 -6.23 2.32 8.39
CA ASP A 75 -6.74 2.31 7.04
C ASP A 75 -7.93 1.40 6.90
N LEU A 76 -8.89 1.86 6.12
CA LEU A 76 -10.04 1.07 5.71
C LEU A 76 -10.13 1.06 4.19
N GLY A 77 -10.47 -0.06 3.60
CA GLY A 77 -10.66 -0.12 2.17
C GLY A 77 -11.77 -1.08 1.76
N VAL A 78 -12.36 -0.77 0.62
CA VAL A 78 -13.31 -1.63 -0.07
C VAL A 78 -12.99 -1.67 -1.55
N ALA A 79 -13.14 -2.83 -2.18
CA ALA A 79 -12.91 -2.98 -3.59
C ALA A 79 -13.81 -4.04 -4.22
N TYR A 80 -13.95 -3.95 -5.54
CA TYR A 80 -14.59 -4.97 -6.34
C TYR A 80 -13.68 -5.35 -7.51
N ASN A 81 -13.37 -6.63 -7.58
CA ASN A 81 -12.62 -7.23 -8.68
C ASN A 81 -13.58 -7.90 -9.67
N TYR A 82 -13.44 -7.52 -10.93
CA TYR A 82 -14.13 -8.18 -12.04
C TYR A 82 -13.11 -8.55 -13.11
N LYS A 83 -12.77 -9.84 -13.18
CA LYS A 83 -11.74 -10.36 -14.11
C LYS A 83 -10.39 -9.65 -13.89
N TRP A 84 -9.97 -8.89 -14.89
CA TRP A 84 -8.70 -8.15 -14.91
C TRP A 84 -8.80 -6.72 -14.36
N LEU A 85 -9.98 -6.29 -13.95
CA LEU A 85 -10.24 -4.93 -13.45
C LEU A 85 -10.60 -4.97 -11.96
N THR A 86 -9.92 -4.16 -11.18
CA THR A 86 -10.27 -3.89 -9.79
C THR A 86 -10.53 -2.41 -9.60
N VAL A 87 -11.62 -2.07 -8.93
CA VAL A 87 -11.97 -0.69 -8.56
C VAL A 87 -12.19 -0.65 -7.06
N GLY A 88 -11.64 0.36 -6.39
CA GLY A 88 -11.78 0.48 -4.95
C GLY A 88 -11.64 1.89 -4.41
N VAL A 89 -11.93 2.01 -3.12
CA VAL A 89 -11.77 3.21 -2.33
C VAL A 89 -11.05 2.85 -1.05
N ASN A 90 -10.05 3.64 -0.70
CA ASN A 90 -9.30 3.55 0.54
C ASN A 90 -9.50 4.82 1.36
N ASP A 91 -9.55 4.68 2.65
CA ASP A 91 -9.53 5.74 3.65
C ASP A 91 -8.27 5.56 4.49
N TYR A 92 -7.37 6.51 4.43
CA TYR A 92 -6.15 6.55 5.24
C TYR A 92 -6.34 7.58 6.35
N TYR A 93 -6.19 7.17 7.60
CA TYR A 93 -6.28 8.04 8.75
C TYR A 93 -5.00 8.03 9.56
N TYR A 94 -4.40 9.19 9.72
CA TYR A 94 -3.18 9.38 10.48
C TYR A 94 -3.50 9.98 11.85
N PRO A 95 -3.54 9.19 12.95
CA PRO A 95 -3.66 9.71 14.31
C PRO A 95 -2.45 10.58 14.62
N SER A 96 -2.67 11.79 15.14
CA SER A 96 -1.56 12.64 15.54
C SER A 96 -0.84 12.08 16.78
N SER A 97 0.47 12.09 16.76
CA SER A 97 1.27 11.43 17.79
C SER A 97 1.41 12.24 19.08
N VAL A 98 1.10 13.53 19.12
CA VAL A 98 1.35 14.36 20.30
C VAL A 98 0.35 15.52 20.43
N GLY A 99 -0.49 15.43 21.45
CA GLY A 99 -1.14 16.59 22.09
C GLY A 99 -2.23 17.34 21.31
N GLU A 100 -2.39 17.08 20.04
CA GLU A 100 -3.53 17.54 19.28
C GLU A 100 -4.70 16.56 19.40
N LYS A 101 -5.89 17.12 19.43
CA LYS A 101 -7.11 16.33 19.60
C LYS A 101 -7.38 15.53 18.33
N ASP A 102 -6.90 14.31 18.31
CA ASP A 102 -7.31 13.33 17.30
C ASP A 102 -8.79 13.07 17.41
N HIS A 103 -9.49 13.35 16.36
CA HIS A 103 -10.91 13.12 16.27
C HIS A 103 -11.19 12.29 15.02
N TYR A 104 -11.11 10.98 15.14
CA TYR A 104 -11.45 10.06 14.07
C TYR A 104 -12.78 10.40 13.38
N PHE A 105 -13.81 10.73 14.15
CA PHE A 105 -15.13 11.09 13.63
C PHE A 105 -15.27 12.55 13.16
N LYS A 106 -14.18 13.28 13.03
CA LYS A 106 -14.21 14.63 12.47
C LYS A 106 -14.22 14.59 10.96
N LEU A 107 -15.40 14.41 10.38
CA LEU A 107 -15.61 14.18 8.95
C LEU A 107 -15.84 15.47 8.14
N SER A 108 -15.47 16.64 8.65
CA SER A 108 -15.49 17.88 7.86
C SER A 108 -14.27 17.92 6.94
N SER A 109 -14.45 18.03 5.63
CA SER A 109 -13.38 18.02 4.64
C SER A 109 -12.26 19.06 4.85
N ARG A 110 -12.51 20.09 5.64
CA ARG A 110 -11.51 21.12 5.99
C ARG A 110 -10.71 20.80 7.25
N LYS A 111 -11.16 19.85 8.06
CA LYS A 111 -10.59 19.59 9.40
C LYS A 111 -10.38 18.11 9.69
N THR A 112 -10.66 17.25 8.73
CA THR A 112 -10.48 15.81 8.87
C THR A 112 -9.02 15.42 8.73
N GLY A 113 -8.60 14.35 9.43
CA GLY A 113 -7.34 13.67 9.20
C GLY A 113 -7.43 12.53 8.19
N HIS A 114 -8.61 12.30 7.61
CA HIS A 114 -8.84 11.25 6.62
C HIS A 114 -8.42 11.66 5.23
N TYR A 115 -7.88 10.72 4.47
CA TYR A 115 -7.53 10.84 3.05
C TYR A 115 -8.26 9.76 2.27
N LEU A 116 -9.30 10.12 1.50
CA LEU A 116 -10.01 9.17 0.67
C LEU A 116 -9.40 9.13 -0.74
N GLU A 117 -8.95 7.94 -1.11
CA GLU A 117 -8.36 7.64 -2.42
C GLU A 117 -9.25 6.69 -3.20
N GLY A 118 -9.59 7.05 -4.44
CA GLY A 118 -10.14 6.13 -5.42
C GLY A 118 -9.01 5.50 -6.23
N ALA A 119 -9.08 4.21 -6.49
CA ALA A 119 -8.08 3.49 -7.26
C ALA A 119 -8.71 2.54 -8.29
N ILE A 120 -8.03 2.40 -9.42
CA ILE A 120 -8.36 1.44 -10.47
C ILE A 120 -7.09 0.67 -10.79
N THR A 121 -7.16 -0.67 -10.76
CA THR A 121 -6.07 -1.55 -11.16
C THR A 121 -6.50 -2.42 -12.33
N ILE A 122 -5.64 -2.49 -13.33
CA ILE A 122 -5.77 -3.34 -14.53
C ILE A 122 -4.65 -4.37 -14.47
N ALA A 123 -5.01 -5.66 -14.37
CA ALA A 123 -4.07 -6.78 -14.27
C ALA A 123 -4.58 -7.96 -15.11
N PRO A 124 -4.25 -8.02 -16.41
CA PRO A 124 -4.68 -9.09 -17.28
C PRO A 124 -4.05 -10.44 -16.87
N GLU A 125 -4.84 -11.50 -16.78
CA GLU A 125 -4.39 -12.82 -16.32
C GLU A 125 -3.24 -13.43 -17.14
N LYS A 126 -3.17 -13.11 -18.44
CA LYS A 126 -2.19 -13.69 -19.36
C LYS A 126 -0.90 -12.87 -19.50
N ILE A 127 -0.86 -11.71 -18.90
CA ILE A 127 0.26 -10.77 -19.01
C ILE A 127 0.72 -10.45 -17.59
N PRO A 128 1.98 -10.71 -17.23
CA PRO A 128 2.49 -10.47 -15.89
C PRO A 128 2.75 -8.98 -15.61
N LEU A 129 1.90 -8.12 -16.18
CA LEU A 129 1.92 -6.66 -16.02
C LEU A 129 0.65 -6.21 -15.31
N TRP A 130 0.76 -5.19 -14.51
CA TRP A 130 -0.36 -4.49 -13.92
C TRP A 130 -0.15 -2.97 -14.02
N LEU A 131 -1.26 -2.25 -14.05
CA LEU A 131 -1.31 -0.79 -14.04
C LEU A 131 -2.31 -0.34 -12.99
N THR A 132 -1.87 0.49 -12.05
CA THR A 132 -2.75 1.15 -11.08
C THR A 132 -2.78 2.65 -11.33
N LEU A 133 -3.98 3.22 -11.29
CA LEU A 133 -4.24 4.65 -11.29
C LEU A 133 -4.99 4.99 -10.01
N SER A 134 -4.58 6.02 -9.31
CA SER A 134 -5.24 6.45 -8.09
C SER A 134 -5.26 7.96 -7.94
N THR A 135 -6.25 8.44 -7.18
CA THR A 135 -6.43 9.87 -6.92
C THR A 135 -7.08 10.08 -5.56
N TYR A 136 -6.51 10.93 -4.75
CA TYR A 136 -7.20 11.46 -3.57
C TYR A 136 -8.31 12.40 -3.99
N PHE A 137 -9.55 12.07 -3.64
CA PHE A 137 -10.70 12.87 -4.08
C PHE A 137 -11.37 13.64 -2.94
N TRP A 138 -11.08 13.28 -1.69
CA TRP A 138 -11.65 13.94 -0.52
C TRP A 138 -10.72 13.82 0.69
N GLY A 139 -10.87 14.76 1.65
CA GLY A 139 -10.20 14.72 2.94
C GLY A 139 -9.04 15.69 3.06
N ALA A 140 -7.97 15.26 3.70
CA ALA A 140 -6.85 16.10 4.11
C ALA A 140 -5.81 16.38 2.99
N ASP A 141 -6.00 15.82 1.79
CA ASP A 141 -5.15 16.14 0.64
C ASP A 141 -5.41 17.56 0.13
N LYS A 142 -4.69 18.54 0.71
CA LYS A 142 -4.87 19.96 0.46
C LYS A 142 -3.62 20.60 -0.13
N LYS A 143 -3.85 21.58 -1.02
CA LYS A 143 -2.77 22.45 -1.54
C LYS A 143 -2.34 23.41 -0.44
N PRO A 144 -1.05 23.47 -0.08
CA PRO A 144 -0.57 24.40 0.97
C PRO A 144 -0.91 25.86 0.72
N ALA A 145 -0.98 26.27 -0.56
CA ALA A 145 -1.18 27.66 -0.94
C ALA A 145 -2.61 28.20 -0.68
N ASN A 146 -3.65 27.34 -0.64
CA ASN A 146 -5.03 27.83 -0.62
C ASN A 146 -6.05 26.88 0.02
N ASP A 147 -5.61 25.82 0.65
CA ASP A 147 -6.43 24.82 1.34
C ASP A 147 -7.52 24.14 0.46
N LYS A 148 -7.36 24.20 -0.86
CA LYS A 148 -8.22 23.45 -1.80
C LYS A 148 -7.71 22.04 -1.96
N ASN A 149 -8.59 21.11 -2.32
CA ASN A 149 -8.18 19.73 -2.63
C ASN A 149 -7.08 19.73 -3.70
N ALA A 150 -6.03 18.99 -3.44
CA ALA A 150 -4.92 18.84 -4.38
C ALA A 150 -5.23 17.82 -5.47
N TYR A 151 -6.11 16.84 -5.17
CA TYR A 151 -6.39 15.70 -6.04
C TYR A 151 -5.10 15.00 -6.44
N SER A 152 -4.25 14.76 -5.44
CA SER A 152 -2.96 14.10 -5.65
C SER A 152 -3.17 12.77 -6.34
N SER A 153 -2.64 12.66 -7.56
CA SER A 153 -2.87 11.52 -8.45
C SER A 153 -1.57 10.80 -8.74
N TYR A 154 -1.66 9.47 -8.79
CA TYR A 154 -0.53 8.58 -8.95
C TYR A 154 -0.86 7.49 -9.96
N ALA A 155 0.13 7.14 -10.77
CA ALA A 155 0.07 5.99 -11.66
C ALA A 155 1.27 5.09 -11.39
N GLU A 156 1.06 3.77 -11.44
CA GLU A 156 2.15 2.80 -11.31
C GLU A 156 1.94 1.64 -12.27
N ILE A 157 2.98 1.29 -12.99
CA ILE A 157 3.06 0.08 -13.80
C ILE A 157 4.06 -0.87 -13.15
N GLY A 158 3.71 -2.14 -13.08
CA GLY A 158 4.59 -3.16 -12.54
C GLY A 158 4.56 -4.45 -13.33
N TYR A 159 5.58 -5.24 -13.11
CA TYR A 159 5.79 -6.56 -13.67
C TYR A 159 6.16 -7.50 -12.54
N SER A 160 5.51 -8.68 -12.48
CA SER A 160 5.82 -9.72 -11.49
C SER A 160 6.06 -11.05 -12.20
N TYR A 161 7.15 -11.72 -11.85
CA TYR A 161 7.51 -13.01 -12.39
C TYR A 161 7.68 -14.04 -11.26
N SER A 162 6.84 -15.07 -11.29
CA SER A 162 6.91 -16.21 -10.38
C SER A 162 7.84 -17.29 -10.95
N PHE A 163 8.99 -17.49 -10.30
CA PHE A 163 9.90 -18.60 -10.64
C PHE A 163 9.32 -19.95 -10.23
N ASN A 164 8.56 -19.95 -9.14
CA ASN A 164 7.81 -21.09 -8.57
C ASN A 164 6.83 -20.56 -7.52
N ASP A 165 6.13 -21.46 -6.81
CA ASP A 165 5.12 -21.12 -5.79
C ASP A 165 5.65 -20.28 -4.61
N TYR A 166 6.96 -20.12 -4.47
CA TYR A 166 7.59 -19.49 -3.30
C TYR A 166 8.54 -18.36 -3.66
N ASN A 167 8.86 -18.20 -4.92
CA ASN A 167 9.88 -17.23 -5.35
C ASN A 167 9.31 -16.33 -6.42
N VAL A 168 9.17 -15.05 -6.10
CA VAL A 168 8.60 -14.02 -6.98
C VAL A 168 9.57 -12.84 -7.05
N ALA A 169 9.85 -12.35 -8.25
CA ALA A 169 10.52 -11.08 -8.47
C ALA A 169 9.54 -10.08 -9.08
N SER A 170 9.57 -8.85 -8.59
CA SER A 170 8.71 -7.78 -9.06
C SER A 170 9.51 -6.51 -9.34
N LEU A 171 9.11 -5.79 -10.37
CA LEU A 171 9.60 -4.46 -10.70
C LEU A 171 8.40 -3.52 -10.82
N ALA A 172 8.53 -2.29 -10.34
CA ALA A 172 7.49 -1.28 -10.52
C ALA A 172 8.10 0.10 -10.78
N VAL A 173 7.37 0.90 -11.54
CA VAL A 173 7.67 2.31 -11.78
C VAL A 173 6.41 3.11 -11.55
N GLY A 174 6.48 4.08 -10.65
CA GLY A 174 5.38 4.94 -10.28
C GLY A 174 5.67 6.42 -10.47
N ALA A 175 4.65 7.17 -10.84
CA ALA A 175 4.76 8.59 -11.13
C ALA A 175 3.61 9.38 -10.50
N ALA A 176 3.91 10.57 -9.99
CA ALA A 176 2.94 11.61 -9.75
C ALA A 176 2.41 12.12 -11.09
N LEU A 177 1.09 12.32 -11.21
CA LEU A 177 0.45 12.78 -12.44
C LEU A 177 0.17 14.28 -12.44
N ASN A 178 0.18 14.91 -11.27
CA ASN A 178 -0.09 16.34 -11.09
C ASN A 178 0.77 16.91 -9.95
N LYS A 179 0.71 18.23 -9.76
CA LYS A 179 1.29 18.90 -8.60
C LYS A 179 0.63 18.38 -7.32
N SER A 180 1.37 17.67 -6.51
CA SER A 180 0.87 16.90 -5.38
C SER A 180 1.92 16.76 -4.29
N PHE A 181 1.57 16.18 -3.16
CA PHE A 181 2.54 15.92 -2.09
C PHE A 181 3.67 14.95 -2.52
N TYR A 182 3.47 14.16 -3.57
CA TYR A 182 4.54 13.32 -4.14
C TYR A 182 5.71 14.17 -4.69
N THR A 183 5.41 15.38 -5.14
CA THR A 183 6.37 16.32 -5.75
C THR A 183 6.43 17.64 -5.00
N ASP A 184 6.11 17.61 -3.68
CA ASP A 184 6.12 18.78 -2.78
C ASP A 184 5.30 19.96 -3.34
N TYR A 185 4.28 19.66 -4.17
CA TYR A 185 3.42 20.59 -4.91
C TYR A 185 4.13 21.51 -5.92
N GLU A 186 5.40 21.26 -6.21
CA GLU A 186 6.20 22.10 -7.11
C GLU A 186 6.09 21.67 -8.57
N HIS A 187 6.13 20.36 -8.82
CA HIS A 187 6.15 19.80 -10.17
C HIS A 187 4.90 18.95 -10.46
N GLY A 188 4.53 18.88 -11.75
CA GLY A 188 3.44 18.03 -12.23
C GLY A 188 3.89 16.57 -12.37
N PHE A 189 3.95 16.08 -13.62
CA PHE A 189 4.39 14.71 -13.87
C PHE A 189 5.86 14.51 -13.49
N ASN A 190 6.09 13.51 -12.61
CA ASN A 190 7.43 13.07 -12.24
C ASN A 190 7.44 11.59 -11.83
N VAL A 191 8.47 10.86 -12.22
CA VAL A 191 8.73 9.53 -11.66
C VAL A 191 9.19 9.71 -10.22
N VAL A 192 8.43 9.14 -9.30
CA VAL A 192 8.67 9.28 -7.85
C VAL A 192 8.96 7.94 -7.18
N ASN A 193 8.75 6.82 -7.88
CA ASN A 193 8.98 5.48 -7.35
C ASN A 193 9.57 4.57 -8.43
N ILE A 194 10.68 3.91 -8.12
CA ILE A 194 11.21 2.77 -8.85
C ILE A 194 11.51 1.71 -7.82
N MET A 195 10.90 0.53 -7.95
CA MET A 195 11.04 -0.55 -6.98
C MET A 195 11.45 -1.84 -7.67
N ALA A 196 12.37 -2.56 -7.03
CA ALA A 196 12.66 -3.96 -7.30
C ALA A 196 12.45 -4.75 -6.01
N LYS A 197 11.61 -5.79 -6.06
CA LYS A 197 11.27 -6.64 -4.91
C LYS A 197 11.56 -8.10 -5.25
N TYR A 198 12.08 -8.83 -4.28
CA TYR A 198 12.17 -10.28 -4.33
C TYR A 198 11.51 -10.85 -3.07
N ALA A 199 10.53 -11.73 -3.27
CA ALA A 199 9.83 -12.45 -2.22
C ALA A 199 10.18 -13.94 -2.28
N THR A 200 10.35 -14.54 -1.11
CA THR A 200 10.64 -15.97 -0.96
C THR A 200 10.07 -16.49 0.37
N SER A 201 10.22 -17.78 0.65
CA SER A 201 9.86 -18.33 1.95
C SER A 201 10.92 -19.29 2.47
N PHE A 202 11.30 -19.16 3.73
CA PHE A 202 12.15 -20.12 4.43
C PHE A 202 11.30 -21.22 5.08
N LYS A 203 11.73 -22.48 4.91
CA LYS A 203 11.04 -23.65 5.47
C LYS A 203 11.70 -24.10 6.78
N PHE A 204 10.91 -24.15 7.85
CA PHE A 204 11.31 -24.64 9.17
C PHE A 204 10.39 -25.82 9.57
N GLY A 205 10.81 -27.05 9.25
CA GLY A 205 9.96 -28.21 9.45
C GLY A 205 8.67 -28.13 8.61
N LYS A 206 7.51 -28.03 9.29
CA LYS A 206 6.19 -27.84 8.65
C LYS A 206 5.80 -26.39 8.45
N PHE A 207 6.50 -25.45 9.08
CA PHE A 207 6.23 -24.01 9.00
C PHE A 207 7.03 -23.39 7.85
N ARG A 208 6.42 -22.43 7.16
CA ARG A 208 7.08 -21.55 6.19
C ARG A 208 6.97 -20.12 6.65
N LEU A 209 8.08 -19.43 6.63
CA LEU A 209 8.18 -17.99 6.93
C LEU A 209 8.37 -17.23 5.62
N PRO A 210 7.35 -16.54 5.14
CA PRO A 210 7.49 -15.65 4.00
C PRO A 210 8.33 -14.45 4.35
N VAL A 211 9.20 -14.07 3.44
CA VAL A 211 10.07 -12.91 3.58
C VAL A 211 10.18 -12.19 2.25
N SER A 212 10.44 -10.90 2.29
CA SER A 212 10.80 -10.15 1.09
C SER A 212 11.92 -9.16 1.35
N ALA A 213 12.64 -8.81 0.29
CA ALA A 213 13.58 -7.71 0.24
C ALA A 213 13.20 -6.78 -0.90
N SER A 214 13.21 -5.47 -0.65
CA SER A 214 12.92 -4.48 -1.67
C SER A 214 14.02 -3.43 -1.74
N TYR A 215 14.44 -3.09 -2.96
CA TYR A 215 15.18 -1.88 -3.26
C TYR A 215 14.22 -0.85 -3.83
N ILE A 216 14.20 0.34 -3.23
CA ILE A 216 13.24 1.40 -3.55
C ILE A 216 14.02 2.67 -3.81
N LEU A 217 13.78 3.30 -4.95
CA LEU A 217 14.39 4.55 -5.37
C LEU A 217 13.30 5.60 -5.61
N ASN A 218 13.45 6.77 -4.99
CA ASN A 218 12.68 7.95 -5.35
C ASN A 218 13.57 8.90 -6.16
N PRO A 219 13.46 8.91 -7.51
CA PRO A 219 14.32 9.75 -8.35
C PRO A 219 14.09 11.24 -8.12
N TYR A 220 12.84 11.64 -7.87
CA TYR A 220 12.50 13.04 -7.62
C TYR A 220 13.19 13.58 -6.35
N ARG A 221 13.19 12.79 -5.26
CA ARG A 221 13.80 13.18 -3.98
C ARG A 221 15.28 12.79 -3.86
N ASN A 222 15.82 12.11 -4.88
CA ASN A 222 17.19 11.58 -4.88
C ASN A 222 17.49 10.72 -3.64
N LYS A 223 16.54 9.82 -3.28
CA LYS A 223 16.65 8.93 -2.10
C LYS A 223 16.47 7.48 -2.53
N SER A 224 17.20 6.59 -1.87
CA SER A 224 17.06 5.16 -2.05
C SER A 224 17.04 4.42 -0.72
N TYR A 225 16.35 3.28 -0.69
CA TYR A 225 16.14 2.48 0.52
C TYR A 225 16.23 1.00 0.19
N VAL A 226 16.59 0.23 1.20
CA VAL A 226 16.45 -1.23 1.22
C VAL A 226 15.55 -1.58 2.38
N THR A 227 14.50 -2.37 2.14
CA THR A 227 13.61 -2.86 3.19
C THR A 227 13.60 -4.38 3.20
N LEU A 228 13.41 -4.95 4.39
CA LEU A 228 13.19 -6.37 4.61
C LEU A 228 11.87 -6.53 5.34
N SER A 229 11.05 -7.46 4.90
CA SER A 229 9.77 -7.77 5.54
C SER A 229 9.64 -9.26 5.83
N ILE A 230 8.93 -9.58 6.90
CA ILE A 230 8.46 -10.93 7.23
C ILE A 230 6.95 -10.91 7.38
N TYR A 231 6.29 -12.01 7.02
CA TYR A 231 4.84 -12.08 6.96
C TYR A 231 4.31 -13.27 7.76
N PHE A 232 3.19 -13.06 8.45
CA PHE A 232 2.44 -14.07 9.15
C PHE A 232 0.98 -13.99 8.70
N ASN A 233 0.48 -15.06 8.06
CA ASN A 233 -0.88 -15.09 7.52
C ASN A 233 -1.67 -16.25 8.16
N SER A 234 -2.96 -16.01 8.41
CA SER A 234 -3.87 -17.02 8.96
C SER A 234 -4.40 -18.01 7.91
N LYS A 235 -4.10 -17.81 6.63
CA LYS A 235 -4.50 -18.69 5.52
C LYS A 235 -3.29 -19.29 4.86
#